data_7bc94023698a99ea032bb4ea87562345
#
_entry.id   7bc94023698a99ea032bb4ea87562345
#
_cell.length_a   1.000
_cell.length_b   1.000
_cell.length_c   1.000
_cell.angle_alpha   90.00
_cell.angle_beta   90.00
_cell.angle_gamma   90.00
#
_symmetry.space_group_name_H-M   'P 1'
#
loop_
_entity.id
_entity.type
_entity.pdbx_description
1 polymer ?
#
loop_
_entity_poly.entity_id
_entity_poly.type
_entity_poly.pdbx_seq_one_letter_code
_entity_poly.pdbx_strand_id
1 'polypeptide(L)'
;DLPNLGKYSACRRVARTIYLGSAPTSDAANRGLEDRRVKLGCVVPGESPAVFGDALRRLASSATYLYQDGPRYWYSTQPTVTKLAEDLAEQLNRDTDKIVRELDKRKRNDVKKKGEFKRIHPLPSSSADVPDDLDARLVVLGMDHTYSKEPGNDAEKAAKVILETRGNSPRVYRNTLVFLAADKTRLQDLEEAIRKYLA
;
A
#
# COMPACT_ATOMS: atom_id res chain seq x y z
N ASP A 1 20.44 7.77 -7.64
CA ASP A 1 21.20 8.99 -7.31
C ASP A 1 20.77 10.14 -8.22
N LEU A 2 20.16 11.17 -7.63
CA LEU A 2 19.83 12.39 -8.35
C LEU A 2 21.09 13.27 -8.39
N PRO A 3 21.67 13.54 -9.55
CA PRO A 3 22.97 14.20 -9.68
C PRO A 3 23.01 15.59 -9.02
N ASN A 4 21.87 16.27 -8.88
CA ASN A 4 21.78 17.58 -8.26
C ASN A 4 21.86 17.57 -6.72
N LEU A 5 21.51 16.47 -6.04
CA LEU A 5 21.52 16.40 -4.57
C LEU A 5 22.91 16.11 -4.01
N GLY A 6 23.80 15.49 -4.78
CA GLY A 6 25.21 15.34 -4.45
C GLY A 6 26.00 16.65 -4.54
N LYS A 7 25.49 17.58 -5.36
CA LYS A 7 26.10 18.88 -5.55
C LYS A 7 26.01 19.69 -4.24
N TYR A 8 27.11 20.31 -3.86
CA TYR A 8 27.23 21.12 -2.62
C TYR A 8 26.99 20.37 -1.32
N SER A 9 26.92 19.02 -1.33
CA SER A 9 26.49 18.24 -0.14
C SER A 9 25.16 18.76 0.45
N ALA A 10 24.20 19.07 -0.42
CA ALA A 10 23.00 19.84 -0.08
C ALA A 10 22.19 19.21 1.06
N CYS A 11 21.92 17.90 1.01
CA CYS A 11 21.18 17.21 2.08
C CYS A 11 21.88 17.32 3.44
N ARG A 12 23.21 17.18 3.47
CA ARG A 12 24.01 17.30 4.71
C ARG A 12 23.95 18.72 5.29
N ARG A 13 24.08 19.75 4.43
CA ARG A 13 24.00 21.15 4.85
C ARG A 13 22.62 21.49 5.36
N VAL A 14 21.56 21.09 4.66
CA VAL A 14 20.17 21.27 5.09
C VAL A 14 19.92 20.58 6.44
N ALA A 15 20.30 19.32 6.59
CA ALA A 15 20.13 18.58 7.83
C ALA A 15 20.81 19.27 9.01
N ARG A 16 22.06 19.71 8.86
CA ARG A 16 22.82 20.43 9.90
C ARG A 16 22.21 21.77 10.22
N THR A 17 21.76 22.53 9.21
CA THR A 17 21.15 23.83 9.41
C THR A 17 19.85 23.71 10.20
N ILE A 18 19.01 22.70 9.89
CA ILE A 18 17.79 22.44 10.65
C ILE A 18 18.13 22.03 12.09
N TYR A 19 19.07 21.11 12.26
CA TYR A 19 19.47 20.61 13.58
C TYR A 19 19.93 21.76 14.50
N LEU A 20 20.88 22.53 14.03
CA LEU A 20 21.42 23.66 14.81
C LEU A 20 20.42 24.81 14.98
N GLY A 21 19.66 25.12 13.93
CA GLY A 21 18.73 26.25 13.96
C GLY A 21 17.41 25.98 14.69
N SER A 22 17.02 24.70 14.83
CA SER A 22 15.80 24.33 15.58
C SER A 22 16.06 24.06 17.06
N ALA A 23 17.30 23.77 17.46
CA ALA A 23 17.64 23.47 18.85
C ALA A 23 17.19 24.56 19.85
N PRO A 24 17.36 25.87 19.60
CA PRO A 24 16.90 26.90 20.52
C PRO A 24 15.37 27.00 20.67
N THR A 25 14.61 26.37 19.77
CA THR A 25 13.15 26.41 19.74
C THR A 25 12.49 25.10 20.17
N SER A 26 13.26 24.14 20.73
CA SER A 26 12.77 22.81 21.11
C SER A 26 11.54 22.85 22.02
N ASP A 27 11.51 23.79 22.96
CA ASP A 27 10.45 23.93 23.94
C ASP A 27 9.50 25.10 23.66
N ALA A 28 9.66 25.76 22.51
CA ALA A 28 8.82 26.88 22.12
C ALA A 28 7.49 26.42 21.52
N ALA A 29 6.43 27.22 21.66
CA ALA A 29 5.13 26.99 21.04
C ALA A 29 5.24 26.91 19.49
N ASN A 30 6.16 27.68 18.89
CA ASN A 30 6.47 27.69 17.47
C ASN A 30 7.83 27.01 17.24
N ARG A 31 7.85 25.68 17.28
CA ARG A 31 9.08 24.88 17.09
C ARG A 31 9.60 24.98 15.65
N GLY A 32 10.90 24.76 15.52
CA GLY A 32 11.53 24.53 14.24
C GLY A 32 11.98 25.79 13.49
N LEU A 33 12.63 25.54 12.37
CA LEU A 33 13.20 26.54 11.49
C LEU A 33 12.37 26.61 10.20
N GLU A 34 12.02 27.82 9.76
CA GLU A 34 11.28 28.01 8.51
C GLU A 34 12.11 27.64 7.28
N ASP A 35 11.46 27.16 6.22
CA ASP A 35 12.10 26.73 4.96
C ASP A 35 13.01 27.79 4.36
N ARG A 36 12.58 29.07 4.43
CA ARG A 36 13.37 30.21 3.95
C ARG A 36 14.66 30.38 4.73
N ARG A 37 14.58 30.24 6.06
CA ARG A 37 15.75 30.34 6.95
C ARG A 37 16.68 29.14 6.77
N VAL A 38 16.14 27.94 6.52
CA VAL A 38 16.94 26.77 6.17
C VAL A 38 17.74 27.03 4.91
N LYS A 39 17.10 27.50 3.84
CA LYS A 39 17.76 27.84 2.58
C LYS A 39 18.81 28.92 2.75
N LEU A 40 18.49 29.99 3.49
CA LEU A 40 19.41 31.08 3.78
C LEU A 40 20.65 30.61 4.53
N GLY A 41 20.49 29.69 5.49
CA GLY A 41 21.61 29.11 6.24
C GLY A 41 22.46 28.14 5.46
N CYS A 42 21.99 27.68 4.29
CA CYS A 42 22.69 26.72 3.44
C CYS A 42 23.43 27.37 2.25
N VAL A 43 22.83 28.40 1.65
CA VAL A 43 23.30 28.96 0.38
C VAL A 43 24.54 29.85 0.61
N VAL A 44 25.55 29.69 -0.25
CA VAL A 44 26.67 30.62 -0.37
C VAL A 44 26.66 31.28 -1.76
N PRO A 45 27.35 32.44 -1.96
CA PRO A 45 27.40 33.10 -3.24
C PRO A 45 27.79 32.16 -4.37
N GLY A 46 27.03 32.18 -5.50
CA GLY A 46 27.24 31.32 -6.65
C GLY A 46 26.51 29.97 -6.61
N GLU A 47 25.82 29.63 -5.53
CA GLU A 47 25.01 28.40 -5.45
C GLU A 47 23.51 28.68 -5.69
N SER A 48 22.83 27.69 -6.28
CA SER A 48 21.38 27.79 -6.53
C SER A 48 20.56 27.42 -5.30
N PRO A 49 19.69 28.31 -4.78
CA PRO A 49 18.78 28.00 -3.65
C PRO A 49 17.82 26.84 -3.93
N ALA A 50 17.49 26.58 -5.20
CA ALA A 50 16.60 25.51 -5.61
C ALA A 50 17.11 24.13 -5.19
N VAL A 51 18.43 23.89 -5.29
CA VAL A 51 19.06 22.62 -4.90
C VAL A 51 18.82 22.32 -3.40
N PHE A 52 18.87 23.34 -2.56
CA PHE A 52 18.61 23.17 -1.11
C PHE A 52 17.13 22.99 -0.82
N GLY A 53 16.23 23.56 -1.62
CA GLY A 53 14.79 23.28 -1.57
C GLY A 53 14.46 21.83 -1.93
N ASP A 54 15.10 21.28 -2.95
CA ASP A 54 14.93 19.88 -3.34
C ASP A 54 15.47 18.94 -2.26
N ALA A 55 16.64 19.25 -1.71
CA ALA A 55 17.22 18.50 -0.61
C ALA A 55 16.33 18.51 0.64
N LEU A 56 15.72 19.66 0.96
CA LEU A 56 14.79 19.79 2.08
C LEU A 56 13.55 18.93 1.90
N ARG A 57 12.91 18.96 0.72
CA ARG A 57 11.75 18.10 0.40
C ARG A 57 12.09 16.62 0.53
N ARG A 58 13.25 16.20 0.01
CA ARG A 58 13.68 14.81 0.10
C ARG A 58 13.96 14.38 1.54
N LEU A 59 14.61 15.22 2.33
CA LEU A 59 14.82 14.93 3.74
C LEU A 59 13.50 14.83 4.50
N ALA A 60 12.55 15.72 4.25
CA ALA A 60 11.24 15.70 4.89
C ALA A 60 10.45 14.41 4.58
N SER A 61 10.60 13.86 3.36
CA SER A 61 9.92 12.61 2.97
C SER A 61 10.61 11.33 3.43
N SER A 62 11.92 11.36 3.76
CA SER A 62 12.69 10.14 4.03
C SER A 62 13.35 10.06 5.40
N ALA A 63 13.48 11.19 6.10
CA ALA A 63 14.19 11.23 7.37
C ALA A 63 13.30 10.78 8.54
N THR A 64 13.78 9.82 9.32
CA THR A 64 13.07 9.18 10.43
C THR A 64 12.68 10.15 11.55
N TYR A 65 13.52 11.13 11.83
CA TYR A 65 13.40 12.02 12.99
C TYR A 65 13.15 13.48 12.64
N LEU A 66 12.94 13.79 11.35
CA LEU A 66 12.66 15.13 10.88
C LEU A 66 11.15 15.35 10.80
N TYR A 67 10.68 16.28 11.59
CA TYR A 67 9.29 16.72 11.61
C TYR A 67 9.08 17.94 10.74
N GLN A 68 7.89 18.04 10.17
CA GLN A 68 7.42 19.19 9.42
C GLN A 68 6.02 19.59 9.88
N ASP A 69 5.83 20.86 10.12
CA ASP A 69 4.51 21.48 10.31
C ASP A 69 4.44 22.78 9.51
N GLY A 70 3.62 22.78 8.46
CA GLY A 70 3.59 23.84 7.48
C GLY A 70 4.98 24.14 6.91
N PRO A 71 5.50 25.38 7.01
CA PRO A 71 6.82 25.73 6.50
C PRO A 71 7.96 25.47 7.49
N ARG A 72 7.71 24.87 8.65
CA ARG A 72 8.67 24.70 9.73
C ARG A 72 9.20 23.27 9.81
N TYR A 73 10.48 23.12 10.12
CA TYR A 73 11.20 21.85 10.22
C TYR A 73 12.02 21.78 11.51
N TRP A 74 11.97 20.63 12.21
CA TRP A 74 12.78 20.38 13.41
C TRP A 74 13.08 18.89 13.57
N TYR A 75 14.10 18.56 14.31
CA TYR A 75 14.38 17.20 14.72
C TYR A 75 13.77 16.88 16.08
N SER A 76 13.34 15.62 16.24
CA SER A 76 12.89 15.06 17.53
C SER A 76 13.65 13.78 17.81
N THR A 77 13.67 13.35 19.06
CA THR A 77 14.20 12.05 19.49
C THR A 77 13.25 10.89 19.19
N GLN A 78 11.99 11.19 18.90
CA GLN A 78 11.00 10.18 18.51
C GLN A 78 10.91 10.10 16.98
N PRO A 79 10.75 8.90 16.40
CA PRO A 79 10.50 8.76 14.98
C PRO A 79 9.15 9.37 14.60
N THR A 80 9.02 9.83 13.37
CA THR A 80 7.75 10.35 12.83
C THR A 80 6.72 9.23 12.74
N VAL A 81 5.42 9.59 12.86
CA VAL A 81 4.32 8.63 12.71
C VAL A 81 4.37 7.93 11.35
N THR A 82 4.71 8.67 10.29
CA THR A 82 4.91 8.09 8.95
C THR A 82 5.97 7.00 8.95
N LYS A 83 7.12 7.25 9.60
CA LYS A 83 8.19 6.27 9.68
C LYS A 83 7.81 5.05 10.51
N LEU A 84 7.12 5.26 11.63
CA LEU A 84 6.59 4.15 12.43
C LEU A 84 5.62 3.28 11.62
N ALA A 85 4.75 3.91 10.82
CA ALA A 85 3.83 3.18 9.95
C ALA A 85 4.58 2.42 8.83
N GLU A 86 5.61 3.02 8.22
CA GLU A 86 6.45 2.33 7.23
C GLU A 86 7.16 1.12 7.83
N ASP A 87 7.78 1.27 9.01
CA ASP A 87 8.48 0.19 9.70
C ASP A 87 7.51 -0.94 10.09
N LEU A 88 6.29 -0.59 10.52
CA LEU A 88 5.25 -1.58 10.83
C LEU A 88 4.75 -2.28 9.57
N ALA A 89 4.56 -1.54 8.46
CA ALA A 89 4.19 -2.12 7.17
C ALA A 89 5.28 -3.09 6.65
N GLU A 90 6.56 -2.78 6.88
CA GLU A 90 7.67 -3.67 6.51
C GLU A 90 7.68 -4.94 7.37
N GLN A 91 7.38 -4.84 8.68
CA GLN A 91 7.23 -6.02 9.52
C GLN A 91 6.10 -6.94 9.06
N LEU A 92 5.00 -6.38 8.55
CA LEU A 92 3.88 -7.14 7.99
C LEU A 92 4.25 -7.91 6.71
N ASN A 93 5.37 -7.61 6.04
CA ASN A 93 5.88 -8.45 4.94
C ASN A 93 6.18 -9.89 5.37
N ARG A 94 6.45 -10.10 6.65
CA ARG A 94 6.71 -11.44 7.24
C ARG A 94 5.44 -12.16 7.70
N ASP A 95 4.30 -11.47 7.75
CA ASP A 95 3.03 -12.01 8.23
C ASP A 95 1.96 -11.96 7.12
N THR A 96 2.20 -12.74 6.08
CA THR A 96 1.30 -12.85 4.93
C THR A 96 -0.11 -13.28 5.32
N ASP A 97 -0.25 -14.09 6.38
CA ASP A 97 -1.54 -14.57 6.86
C ASP A 97 -2.47 -13.45 7.34
N LYS A 98 -1.91 -12.41 7.96
CA LYS A 98 -2.71 -11.23 8.36
C LYS A 98 -3.25 -10.48 7.15
N ILE A 99 -2.43 -10.34 6.11
CA ILE A 99 -2.81 -9.66 4.85
C ILE A 99 -3.96 -10.43 4.20
N VAL A 100 -3.81 -11.76 4.05
CA VAL A 100 -4.83 -12.61 3.45
C VAL A 100 -6.14 -12.55 4.25
N ARG A 101 -6.09 -12.64 5.58
CA ARG A 101 -7.28 -12.55 6.45
C ARG A 101 -8.00 -11.21 6.32
N GLU A 102 -7.27 -10.09 6.26
CA GLU A 102 -7.91 -8.78 6.09
C GLU A 102 -8.51 -8.62 4.69
N LEU A 103 -7.86 -9.12 3.65
CA LEU A 103 -8.39 -9.16 2.29
C LEU A 103 -9.67 -10.00 2.22
N ASP A 104 -9.68 -11.18 2.81
CA ASP A 104 -10.85 -12.06 2.84
C ASP A 104 -12.02 -11.42 3.60
N LYS A 105 -11.74 -10.78 4.72
CA LYS A 105 -12.74 -10.03 5.50
C LYS A 105 -13.37 -8.91 4.67
N ARG A 106 -12.56 -8.14 3.94
CA ARG A 106 -13.05 -7.06 3.06
C ARG A 106 -13.86 -7.61 1.91
N LYS A 107 -13.36 -8.63 1.20
CA LYS A 107 -14.12 -9.30 0.14
C LYS A 107 -15.49 -9.76 0.62
N ARG A 108 -15.56 -10.43 1.79
CA ARG A 108 -16.84 -10.88 2.37
C ARG A 108 -17.77 -9.73 2.71
N ASN A 109 -17.25 -8.56 3.09
CA ASN A 109 -18.05 -7.37 3.38
C ASN A 109 -18.54 -6.68 2.10
N ASP A 110 -17.71 -6.55 1.09
CA ASP A 110 -18.03 -5.85 -0.15
C ASP A 110 -19.07 -6.61 -0.99
N VAL A 111 -19.05 -7.95 -0.95
CA VAL A 111 -20.02 -8.78 -1.69
C VAL A 111 -21.40 -8.92 -1.01
N LYS A 112 -21.71 -8.14 0.02
CA LYS A 112 -23.05 -8.11 0.62
C LYS A 112 -24.11 -7.57 -0.36
N LYS A 113 -23.71 -6.71 -1.29
CA LYS A 113 -24.59 -6.19 -2.36
C LYS A 113 -24.53 -7.15 -3.55
N LYS A 114 -25.51 -8.05 -3.65
CA LYS A 114 -25.52 -9.12 -4.65
C LYS A 114 -25.91 -8.69 -6.07
N GLY A 115 -26.39 -7.45 -6.26
CA GLY A 115 -26.90 -7.01 -7.58
C GLY A 115 -27.98 -7.94 -8.12
N GLU A 116 -27.86 -8.29 -9.41
CA GLU A 116 -28.77 -9.19 -10.13
C GLU A 116 -28.52 -10.68 -9.85
N PHE A 117 -27.43 -11.02 -9.13
CA PHE A 117 -27.16 -12.40 -8.79
C PHE A 117 -28.08 -12.90 -7.67
N LYS A 118 -28.54 -14.13 -7.78
CA LYS A 118 -29.32 -14.78 -6.70
C LYS A 118 -28.50 -14.85 -5.42
N ARG A 119 -27.22 -15.22 -5.54
CA ARG A 119 -26.25 -15.30 -4.45
C ARG A 119 -24.83 -15.10 -4.95
N ILE A 120 -23.98 -14.57 -4.08
CA ILE A 120 -22.53 -14.51 -4.27
C ILE A 120 -21.88 -15.56 -3.37
N HIS A 121 -20.94 -16.30 -3.94
CA HIS A 121 -20.13 -17.29 -3.23
C HIS A 121 -18.70 -16.74 -3.10
N PRO A 122 -18.37 -16.08 -1.97
CA PRO A 122 -17.03 -15.55 -1.76
C PRO A 122 -16.10 -16.65 -1.27
N LEU A 123 -14.97 -16.84 -1.97
CA LEU A 123 -13.87 -17.70 -1.53
C LEU A 123 -14.34 -19.14 -1.22
N PRO A 124 -14.96 -19.86 -2.19
CA PRO A 124 -15.37 -21.22 -1.93
C PRO A 124 -14.15 -22.10 -1.70
N SER A 125 -14.19 -22.93 -0.65
CA SER A 125 -13.13 -23.88 -0.32
C SER A 125 -13.16 -25.11 -1.22
N SER A 126 -14.33 -25.41 -1.77
CA SER A 126 -14.52 -26.53 -2.68
C SER A 126 -15.63 -26.26 -3.70
N SER A 127 -15.70 -27.06 -4.76
CA SER A 127 -16.80 -26.98 -5.73
C SER A 127 -18.17 -27.34 -5.11
N ALA A 128 -18.20 -28.05 -3.98
CA ALA A 128 -19.42 -28.38 -3.25
C ALA A 128 -20.11 -27.15 -2.62
N ASP A 129 -19.34 -26.09 -2.33
CA ASP A 129 -19.85 -24.86 -1.69
C ASP A 129 -20.74 -24.03 -2.63
N VAL A 130 -20.68 -24.32 -3.94
CA VAL A 130 -21.47 -23.64 -4.96
C VAL A 130 -22.59 -24.58 -5.43
N PRO A 131 -23.87 -24.28 -5.08
CA PRO A 131 -25.01 -25.10 -5.50
C PRO A 131 -25.11 -25.23 -7.02
N ASP A 132 -25.74 -26.32 -7.46
CA ASP A 132 -26.01 -26.62 -8.87
C ASP A 132 -27.52 -26.43 -9.12
N ASP A 133 -27.90 -25.25 -9.60
CA ASP A 133 -29.29 -24.86 -9.90
C ASP A 133 -29.36 -23.88 -11.07
N LEU A 134 -30.58 -23.47 -11.43
CA LEU A 134 -30.85 -22.57 -12.56
C LEU A 134 -30.58 -21.09 -12.26
N ASP A 135 -30.31 -20.73 -11.01
CA ASP A 135 -30.12 -19.33 -10.62
C ASP A 135 -28.73 -18.84 -11.00
N ALA A 136 -28.64 -17.61 -11.53
CA ALA A 136 -27.37 -16.95 -11.80
C ALA A 136 -26.60 -16.65 -10.50
N ARG A 137 -25.33 -17.07 -10.42
CA ARG A 137 -24.50 -16.95 -9.24
C ARG A 137 -23.13 -16.37 -9.58
N LEU A 138 -22.62 -15.52 -8.69
CA LEU A 138 -21.26 -15.00 -8.76
C LEU A 138 -20.35 -15.80 -7.82
N VAL A 139 -19.27 -16.33 -8.35
CA VAL A 139 -18.22 -17.01 -7.59
C VAL A 139 -16.99 -16.10 -7.55
N VAL A 140 -16.58 -15.68 -6.35
CA VAL A 140 -15.38 -14.85 -6.15
C VAL A 140 -14.25 -15.76 -5.70
N LEU A 141 -13.25 -15.93 -6.54
CA LEU A 141 -12.11 -16.82 -6.28
C LEU A 141 -11.14 -16.22 -5.23
N GLY A 142 -10.39 -17.08 -4.56
CA GLY A 142 -9.36 -16.73 -3.59
C GLY A 142 -8.17 -15.98 -4.20
N MET A 143 -7.28 -15.46 -3.34
CA MET A 143 -6.08 -14.74 -3.78
C MET A 143 -5.02 -15.66 -4.35
N ASP A 144 -5.06 -16.93 -4.04
CA ASP A 144 -4.25 -18.03 -4.60
C ASP A 144 -4.65 -18.42 -6.02
N HIS A 145 -5.85 -18.00 -6.46
CA HIS A 145 -6.37 -18.27 -7.80
C HIS A 145 -6.42 -16.97 -8.63
N THR A 146 -5.23 -16.45 -8.96
CA THR A 146 -5.11 -15.21 -9.73
C THR A 146 -5.32 -15.42 -11.22
N TYR A 147 -5.94 -14.41 -11.84
CA TYR A 147 -6.06 -14.33 -13.30
C TYR A 147 -4.80 -13.72 -13.93
N SER A 148 -4.34 -14.30 -15.01
CA SER A 148 -3.36 -13.71 -15.93
C SER A 148 -3.84 -13.91 -17.37
N LYS A 149 -3.24 -13.17 -18.31
CA LYS A 149 -3.57 -13.30 -19.74
C LYS A 149 -3.06 -14.62 -20.36
N GLU A 150 -2.29 -15.39 -19.62
CA GLU A 150 -1.78 -16.69 -20.07
C GLU A 150 -2.88 -17.73 -19.97
N PRO A 151 -3.07 -18.58 -21.03
CA PRO A 151 -4.04 -19.66 -21.00
C PRO A 151 -3.71 -20.67 -19.89
N GLY A 152 -4.73 -21.17 -19.20
CA GLY A 152 -4.56 -22.15 -18.15
C GLY A 152 -3.96 -21.59 -16.86
N ASN A 153 -4.18 -20.28 -16.60
CA ASN A 153 -3.82 -19.65 -15.34
C ASN A 153 -4.59 -20.24 -14.14
N ASP A 154 -4.19 -19.88 -12.92
CA ASP A 154 -4.74 -20.52 -11.71
C ASP A 154 -6.23 -20.21 -11.50
N ALA A 155 -6.70 -19.01 -11.93
CA ALA A 155 -8.11 -18.66 -11.89
C ALA A 155 -8.94 -19.54 -12.86
N GLU A 156 -8.43 -19.77 -14.08
CA GLU A 156 -9.11 -20.63 -15.05
C GLU A 156 -9.19 -22.07 -14.59
N LYS A 157 -8.11 -22.61 -14.00
CA LYS A 157 -8.11 -23.97 -13.44
C LYS A 157 -9.14 -24.12 -12.32
N ALA A 158 -9.14 -23.18 -11.35
CA ALA A 158 -10.08 -23.20 -10.25
C ALA A 158 -11.53 -23.03 -10.73
N ALA A 159 -11.79 -22.08 -11.63
CA ALA A 159 -13.10 -21.90 -12.24
C ALA A 159 -13.58 -23.14 -12.97
N LYS A 160 -12.70 -23.83 -13.74
CA LYS A 160 -13.03 -25.05 -14.48
C LYS A 160 -13.44 -26.18 -13.53
N VAL A 161 -12.73 -26.39 -12.44
CA VAL A 161 -13.09 -27.40 -11.42
C VAL A 161 -14.50 -27.15 -10.89
N ILE A 162 -14.82 -25.90 -10.52
CA ILE A 162 -16.13 -25.54 -10.00
C ILE A 162 -17.21 -25.64 -11.09
N LEU A 163 -16.87 -25.31 -12.34
CA LEU A 163 -17.79 -25.35 -13.48
C LEU A 163 -18.15 -26.82 -13.89
N GLU A 164 -17.21 -27.73 -13.78
CA GLU A 164 -17.38 -29.09 -14.18
C GLU A 164 -18.02 -29.98 -13.11
N THR A 165 -17.74 -29.70 -11.84
CA THR A 165 -18.16 -30.56 -10.72
C THR A 165 -18.80 -29.76 -9.58
N ARG A 166 -19.65 -30.48 -8.82
CA ARG A 166 -20.12 -30.09 -7.47
C ARG A 166 -19.74 -31.22 -6.52
N GLY A 167 -18.63 -31.03 -5.79
CA GLY A 167 -18.04 -32.10 -5.00
C GLY A 167 -17.65 -33.27 -5.90
N ASN A 168 -18.19 -34.46 -5.66
CA ASN A 168 -17.91 -35.65 -6.41
C ASN A 168 -18.84 -35.88 -7.60
N SER A 169 -19.83 -35.01 -7.83
CA SER A 169 -20.82 -35.19 -8.90
C SER A 169 -20.58 -34.20 -10.03
N PRO A 170 -20.79 -34.57 -11.30
CA PRO A 170 -20.78 -33.64 -12.41
C PRO A 170 -21.83 -32.53 -12.24
N ARG A 171 -21.51 -31.31 -12.64
CA ARG A 171 -22.46 -30.19 -12.61
C ARG A 171 -23.36 -30.23 -13.85
N VAL A 172 -24.66 -30.00 -13.62
CA VAL A 172 -25.68 -29.95 -14.67
C VAL A 172 -25.79 -28.53 -15.25
N TYR A 173 -25.91 -27.51 -14.38
CA TYR A 173 -26.14 -26.13 -14.80
C TYR A 173 -24.81 -25.35 -14.83
N ARG A 174 -24.12 -25.39 -15.97
CA ARG A 174 -22.79 -24.79 -16.14
C ARG A 174 -22.84 -23.32 -16.58
N ASN A 175 -23.90 -22.92 -17.25
CA ASN A 175 -24.08 -21.57 -17.82
C ASN A 175 -24.67 -20.55 -16.85
N THR A 176 -24.87 -20.91 -15.59
CA THR A 176 -25.42 -20.05 -14.52
C THR A 176 -24.35 -19.42 -13.63
N LEU A 177 -23.07 -19.77 -13.85
CA LEU A 177 -21.96 -19.30 -13.02
C LEU A 177 -21.15 -18.21 -13.72
N VAL A 178 -20.89 -17.14 -12.98
CA VAL A 178 -19.97 -16.07 -13.33
C VAL A 178 -18.81 -16.11 -12.34
N PHE A 179 -17.58 -16.02 -12.82
CA PHE A 179 -16.38 -16.07 -11.98
C PHE A 179 -15.69 -14.72 -11.94
N LEU A 180 -15.25 -14.30 -10.74
CA LEU A 180 -14.44 -13.11 -10.50
C LEU A 180 -13.14 -13.53 -9.83
N ALA A 181 -12.02 -13.16 -10.42
CA ALA A 181 -10.68 -13.41 -9.90
C ALA A 181 -9.86 -12.11 -9.82
N ALA A 182 -8.89 -12.08 -8.93
CA ALA A 182 -7.94 -10.97 -8.86
C ALA A 182 -6.93 -11.04 -10.02
N ASP A 183 -6.63 -9.90 -10.65
CA ASP A 183 -5.57 -9.79 -11.63
C ASP A 183 -4.20 -9.95 -10.95
N LYS A 184 -3.36 -10.85 -11.46
CA LYS A 184 -2.04 -11.16 -10.91
C LYS A 184 -1.13 -9.92 -10.81
N THR A 185 -1.22 -9.02 -11.79
CA THR A 185 -0.37 -7.83 -11.84
C THR A 185 -0.77 -6.79 -10.80
N ARG A 186 -2.05 -6.79 -10.39
CA ARG A 186 -2.61 -5.86 -9.39
C ARG A 186 -2.56 -6.40 -7.96
N LEU A 187 -2.25 -7.68 -7.80
CA LEU A 187 -2.21 -8.30 -6.48
C LEU A 187 -1.14 -7.68 -5.59
N GLN A 188 0.05 -7.43 -6.12
CA GLN A 188 1.15 -6.81 -5.37
C GLN A 188 0.81 -5.41 -4.89
N ASP A 189 0.19 -4.58 -5.75
CA ASP A 189 -0.28 -3.24 -5.38
C ASP A 189 -1.31 -3.30 -4.25
N LEU A 190 -2.22 -4.28 -4.31
CA LEU A 190 -3.25 -4.50 -3.31
C LEU A 190 -2.66 -4.93 -1.96
N GLU A 191 -1.71 -5.85 -1.96
CA GLU A 191 -1.00 -6.29 -0.76
C GLU A 191 -0.24 -5.16 -0.10
N GLU A 192 0.45 -4.32 -0.88
CA GLU A 192 1.14 -3.14 -0.38
C GLU A 192 0.16 -2.14 0.26
N ALA A 193 -0.98 -1.89 -0.40
CA ALA A 193 -2.01 -1.01 0.13
C ALA A 193 -2.61 -1.54 1.45
N ILE A 194 -2.81 -2.86 1.57
CA ILE A 194 -3.30 -3.48 2.81
C ILE A 194 -2.25 -3.39 3.94
N ARG A 195 -0.97 -3.60 3.64
CA ARG A 195 0.11 -3.41 4.63
C ARG A 195 0.12 -2.00 5.19
N LYS A 196 0.02 -1.00 4.31
CA LYS A 196 -0.06 0.42 4.71
C LYS A 196 -1.32 0.74 5.53
N TYR A 197 -2.42 0.06 5.24
CA TYR A 197 -3.67 0.22 6.00
C TYR A 197 -3.60 -0.42 7.39
N LEU A 198 -2.91 -1.55 7.53
CA LEU A 198 -2.78 -2.26 8.81
C LEU A 198 -1.71 -1.65 9.72
N ALA A 199 -0.79 -0.89 9.15
CA ALA A 199 0.24 -0.13 9.87
C ALA A 199 -0.34 1.14 10.49
#